data_35a733d9854076507aa2d43a419db9a0
#
_entry.id   35a733d9854076507aa2d43a419db9a0
#
_cell.length_a   1.000
_cell.length_b   1.000
_cell.length_c   1.000
_cell.angle_alpha   90.00
_cell.angle_beta   90.00
_cell.angle_gamma   90.00
#
_symmetry.space_group_name_H-M   'P 1'
#
loop_
_entity.id
_entity.type
_entity.pdbx_description
1 polymer ?
#
loop_
_entity_poly.entity_id
_entity_poly.type
_entity_poly.pdbx_seq_one_letter_code
_entity_poly.pdbx_strand_id
1 'polypeptide(L)'
;MPLFDPTHPGELIRETLEGIFEETGKKLTVAEVAIGLGTTRKTLSAIINGRQSVTPEMALRLGTAFANTTPEFWLTVQENYDLAQARQKVDTSAVTVFWKPAALSHLSA
;
A
#
# COMPACT_ATOMS: atom_id res chain seq x y z
N MET A 1 -5.11 -2.89 21.17
CA MET A 1 -4.18 -2.93 20.05
C MET A 1 -4.76 -3.75 18.91
N PRO A 2 -4.73 -3.24 17.74
CA PRO A 2 -5.21 -4.02 16.61
C PRO A 2 -4.33 -5.24 16.44
N LEU A 3 -4.94 -6.34 16.10
CA LEU A 3 -4.20 -7.54 15.80
C LEU A 3 -3.40 -7.38 14.52
N PHE A 4 -3.73 -6.36 13.77
CA PHE A 4 -3.14 -6.14 12.47
C PHE A 4 -2.86 -4.66 12.31
N ASP A 5 -1.60 -4.35 12.04
CA ASP A 5 -1.16 -2.98 11.84
C ASP A 5 -0.56 -2.90 10.44
N PRO A 6 -1.37 -2.50 9.44
CA PRO A 6 -0.91 -2.54 8.05
C PRO A 6 0.29 -1.62 7.82
N THR A 7 1.23 -2.16 7.09
CA THR A 7 2.44 -1.44 6.71
C THR A 7 2.16 -0.56 5.50
N HIS A 8 2.75 0.62 5.47
CA HIS A 8 2.69 1.47 4.28
C HIS A 8 3.45 0.80 3.14
N PRO A 9 2.93 0.87 1.91
CA PRO A 9 3.62 0.23 0.78
C PRO A 9 5.07 0.68 0.60
N GLY A 10 5.39 1.89 1.03
CA GLY A 10 6.76 2.39 0.97
C GLY A 10 7.75 1.51 1.72
N GLU A 11 7.33 0.94 2.85
CA GLU A 11 8.19 0.02 3.59
C GLU A 11 8.41 -1.27 2.83
N LEU A 12 7.40 -1.76 2.13
CA LEU A 12 7.54 -2.95 1.31
C LEU A 12 8.51 -2.72 0.15
N ILE A 13 8.49 -1.52 -0.43
CA ILE A 13 9.47 -1.18 -1.46
C ILE A 13 10.87 -1.24 -0.87
N ARG A 14 11.05 -0.65 0.30
CA ARG A 14 12.35 -0.65 0.97
C ARG A 14 12.83 -2.08 1.24
N GLU A 15 11.94 -2.92 1.77
CA GLU A 15 12.28 -4.31 2.07
C GLU A 15 12.58 -5.10 0.81
N THR A 16 11.87 -4.81 -0.28
CA THR A 16 12.13 -5.46 -1.56
C THR A 16 13.54 -5.13 -2.05
N LEU A 17 13.94 -3.87 -1.95
CA LEU A 17 15.26 -3.47 -2.37
C LEU A 17 16.34 -4.11 -1.51
N GLU A 18 16.09 -4.22 -0.21
CA GLU A 18 17.01 -4.90 0.69
C GLU A 18 17.13 -6.38 0.35
N GLY A 19 16.00 -7.02 0.05
CA GLY A 19 15.99 -8.43 -0.34
C GLY A 19 16.76 -8.68 -1.62
N ILE A 20 16.62 -7.78 -2.59
CA ILE A 20 17.39 -7.88 -3.84
C ILE A 20 18.89 -7.79 -3.55
N PHE A 21 19.27 -6.88 -2.68
CA PHE A 21 20.67 -6.76 -2.31
C PHE A 21 21.20 -8.03 -1.65
N GLU A 22 20.40 -8.61 -0.75
CA GLU A 22 20.79 -9.84 -0.06
C GLU A 22 20.95 -11.00 -1.01
N GLU A 23 20.06 -11.10 -2.00
CA GLU A 23 20.11 -12.22 -2.93
C GLU A 23 21.15 -12.06 -4.01
N THR A 24 21.33 -10.85 -4.52
CA THR A 24 22.16 -10.64 -5.71
C THR A 24 23.44 -9.86 -5.44
N GLY A 25 23.57 -9.26 -4.26
CA GLY A 25 24.69 -8.36 -3.97
C GLY A 25 24.57 -7.00 -4.66
N LYS A 26 23.47 -6.78 -5.40
CA LYS A 26 23.31 -5.55 -6.15
C LYS A 26 22.54 -4.53 -5.34
N LYS A 27 23.19 -3.43 -5.00
CA LYS A 27 22.55 -2.36 -4.25
C LYS A 27 21.94 -1.34 -5.23
N LEU A 28 20.62 -1.26 -5.23
CA LEU A 28 19.88 -0.32 -6.08
C LEU A 28 19.64 0.96 -5.30
N THR A 29 20.00 2.08 -5.88
CA THR A 29 19.71 3.38 -5.27
C THR A 29 18.28 3.80 -5.59
N VAL A 30 17.74 4.70 -4.77
CA VAL A 30 16.39 5.23 -5.02
C VAL A 30 16.35 5.90 -6.39
N ALA A 31 17.42 6.61 -6.78
CA ALA A 31 17.47 7.27 -8.08
C ALA A 31 17.39 6.25 -9.22
N GLU A 32 18.13 5.15 -9.12
CA GLU A 32 18.10 4.11 -10.16
C GLU A 32 16.73 3.48 -10.28
N VAL A 33 16.12 3.18 -9.13
CA VAL A 33 14.79 2.56 -9.13
C VAL A 33 13.75 3.52 -9.70
N ALA A 34 13.84 4.80 -9.36
CA ALA A 34 12.92 5.81 -9.88
C ALA A 34 13.00 5.88 -11.40
N ILE A 35 14.21 5.89 -11.94
CA ILE A 35 14.40 5.89 -13.39
C ILE A 35 13.76 4.65 -14.01
N GLY A 36 14.03 3.49 -13.42
CA GLY A 36 13.47 2.24 -13.91
C GLY A 36 11.95 2.19 -13.87
N LEU A 37 11.35 2.83 -12.86
CA LEU A 37 9.90 2.91 -12.75
C LEU A 37 9.29 3.98 -13.66
N GLY A 38 10.11 4.85 -14.22
CA GLY A 38 9.60 5.94 -15.04
C GLY A 38 9.03 7.08 -14.22
N THR A 39 9.55 7.27 -13.01
CA THR A 39 9.11 8.35 -12.14
C THR A 39 10.33 9.16 -11.65
N THR A 40 10.11 10.10 -10.77
CA THR A 40 11.20 10.92 -10.24
C THR A 40 11.68 10.39 -8.89
N ARG A 41 12.93 10.69 -8.57
CA ARG A 41 13.48 10.33 -7.26
C ARG A 41 12.67 10.96 -6.14
N LYS A 42 12.20 12.19 -6.34
CA LYS A 42 11.41 12.88 -5.34
C LYS A 42 10.10 12.13 -5.04
N THR A 43 9.40 11.71 -6.10
CA THR A 43 8.15 10.97 -5.93
C THR A 43 8.39 9.63 -5.25
N LEU A 44 9.36 8.87 -5.72
CA LEU A 44 9.64 7.56 -5.13
C LEU A 44 10.08 7.69 -3.68
N SER A 45 10.92 8.66 -3.38
CA SER A 45 11.38 8.89 -2.01
C SER A 45 10.20 9.23 -1.10
N ALA A 46 9.24 10.03 -1.59
CA ALA A 46 8.06 10.37 -0.79
C ALA A 46 7.21 9.14 -0.50
N ILE A 47 7.08 8.23 -1.46
CA ILE A 47 6.35 6.99 -1.25
C ILE A 47 7.08 6.10 -0.24
N ILE A 48 8.37 5.92 -0.41
CA ILE A 48 9.17 5.08 0.48
C ILE A 48 9.09 5.58 1.92
N ASN A 49 9.04 6.88 2.11
CA ASN A 49 8.98 7.47 3.44
C ASN A 49 7.56 7.67 3.96
N GLY A 50 6.57 7.12 3.26
CA GLY A 50 5.19 7.13 3.73
C GLY A 50 4.48 8.46 3.60
N ARG A 51 5.04 9.41 2.86
CA ARG A 51 4.44 10.73 2.69
C ARG A 51 3.56 10.84 1.47
N GLN A 52 3.59 9.86 0.60
CA GLN A 52 2.78 9.85 -0.61
C GLN A 52 2.24 8.45 -0.84
N SER A 53 1.01 8.37 -1.31
CA SER A 53 0.32 7.10 -1.54
C SER A 53 0.71 6.50 -2.88
N VAL A 54 0.56 5.18 -2.98
CA VAL A 54 0.66 4.47 -4.26
C VAL A 54 -0.66 4.66 -4.98
N THR A 55 -0.59 5.32 -6.15
CA THR A 55 -1.75 5.50 -7.03
C THR A 55 -1.88 4.30 -7.96
N PRO A 56 -3.03 4.16 -8.66
CA PRO A 56 -3.14 3.09 -9.67
C PRO A 56 -2.04 3.13 -10.71
N GLU A 57 -1.65 4.31 -11.16
CA GLU A 57 -0.55 4.41 -12.12
C GLU A 57 0.75 3.89 -11.53
N MET A 58 1.07 4.27 -10.31
CA MET A 58 2.29 3.79 -9.66
C MET A 58 2.20 2.28 -9.41
N ALA A 59 1.02 1.78 -9.08
CA ALA A 59 0.83 0.35 -8.86
C ALA A 59 1.14 -0.46 -10.12
N LEU A 60 0.74 0.05 -11.29
CA LEU A 60 1.07 -0.59 -12.55
C LEU A 60 2.58 -0.64 -12.76
N ARG A 61 3.27 0.44 -12.43
CA ARG A 61 4.73 0.50 -12.57
C ARG A 61 5.42 -0.47 -11.62
N LEU A 62 4.97 -0.49 -10.36
CA LEU A 62 5.55 -1.37 -9.35
C LEU A 62 5.31 -2.83 -9.67
N GLY A 63 4.11 -3.18 -10.12
CA GLY A 63 3.79 -4.55 -10.47
C GLY A 63 4.58 -5.05 -11.67
N THR A 64 5.00 -4.14 -12.54
CA THR A 64 5.84 -4.49 -13.67
C THR A 64 7.30 -4.63 -13.24
N ALA A 65 7.78 -3.68 -12.44
CA ALA A 65 9.18 -3.66 -12.04
C ALA A 65 9.53 -4.79 -11.06
N PHE A 66 8.59 -5.14 -10.19
CA PHE A 66 8.77 -6.22 -9.24
C PHE A 66 7.82 -7.34 -9.63
N ALA A 67 8.32 -8.21 -10.51
CA ALA A 67 7.48 -9.15 -11.26
C ALA A 67 6.79 -10.21 -10.41
N ASN A 68 7.18 -10.36 -9.17
CA ASN A 68 6.49 -11.25 -8.23
C ASN A 68 5.30 -10.57 -7.54
N THR A 69 4.98 -9.33 -7.91
CA THR A 69 3.85 -8.58 -7.38
C THR A 69 2.91 -8.19 -8.51
N THR A 70 1.70 -7.74 -8.13
CA THR A 70 0.71 -7.26 -9.09
C THR A 70 0.28 -5.84 -8.72
N PRO A 71 -0.29 -5.09 -9.66
CA PRO A 71 -0.84 -3.77 -9.31
C PRO A 71 -1.89 -3.86 -8.20
N GLU A 72 -2.71 -4.90 -8.23
CA GLU A 72 -3.74 -5.11 -7.20
C GLU A 72 -3.12 -5.30 -5.83
N PHE A 73 -2.00 -6.00 -5.76
CA PHE A 73 -1.29 -6.17 -4.50
C PHE A 73 -0.92 -4.81 -3.90
N TRP A 74 -0.31 -3.94 -4.71
CA TRP A 74 0.15 -2.64 -4.21
C TRP A 74 -1.00 -1.75 -3.78
N LEU A 75 -2.12 -1.78 -4.54
CA LEU A 75 -3.29 -0.99 -4.17
C LEU A 75 -3.96 -1.53 -2.91
N THR A 76 -4.00 -2.84 -2.74
CA THR A 76 -4.56 -3.45 -1.54
C THR A 76 -3.76 -3.06 -0.32
N VAL A 77 -2.44 -3.08 -0.42
CA VAL A 77 -1.57 -2.69 0.69
C VAL A 77 -1.82 -1.22 1.06
N GLN A 78 -1.92 -0.34 0.06
CA GLN A 78 -2.20 1.06 0.30
C GLN A 78 -3.57 1.26 0.95
N GLU A 79 -4.56 0.56 0.43
CA GLU A 79 -5.92 0.68 0.95
C GLU A 79 -6.02 0.21 2.41
N ASN A 80 -5.39 -0.90 2.73
CA ASN A 80 -5.39 -1.40 4.10
C ASN A 80 -4.75 -0.40 5.05
N TYR A 81 -3.66 0.20 4.62
CA TYR A 81 -2.99 1.22 5.43
C TYR A 81 -3.90 2.44 5.63
N ASP A 82 -4.48 2.92 4.55
CA ASP A 82 -5.34 4.12 4.60
C ASP A 82 -6.56 3.88 5.49
N LEU A 83 -7.18 2.71 5.38
CA LEU A 83 -8.34 2.38 6.21
C LEU A 83 -7.97 2.31 7.69
N ALA A 84 -6.82 1.73 8.00
CA ALA A 84 -6.38 1.65 9.39
C ALA A 84 -6.15 3.04 9.97
N GLN A 85 -5.57 3.94 9.18
CA GLN A 85 -5.38 5.32 9.60
C GLN A 85 -6.71 6.03 9.80
N ALA A 86 -7.64 5.85 8.85
CA ALA A 86 -8.94 6.48 8.93
C ALA A 86 -9.75 5.99 10.13
N ARG A 87 -9.65 4.70 10.44
CA ARG A 87 -10.37 4.14 11.58
C ARG A 87 -9.92 4.72 12.92
N GLN A 88 -8.71 5.20 12.98
CA GLN A 88 -8.20 5.85 14.19
C GLN A 88 -8.70 7.28 14.35
N LYS A 89 -9.13 7.90 13.26
CA LYS A 89 -9.48 9.32 13.25
C LYS A 89 -10.97 9.59 13.12
N VAL A 90 -11.72 8.69 12.53
CA VAL A 90 -13.12 8.92 12.20
C VAL A 90 -14.01 8.18 13.19
N ASP A 91 -14.91 8.93 13.82
CA ASP A 91 -15.91 8.35 14.72
C ASP A 91 -17.17 8.01 13.92
N THR A 92 -17.28 6.74 13.53
CA THR A 92 -18.41 6.31 12.72
C THR A 92 -19.69 6.17 13.54
N SER A 93 -19.60 6.25 14.87
CA SER A 93 -20.81 6.18 15.70
C SER A 93 -21.71 7.40 15.47
N ALA A 94 -21.15 8.49 14.92
CA ALA A 94 -21.92 9.69 14.62
C ALA A 94 -22.56 9.61 13.23
N VAL A 95 -22.27 8.59 12.45
CA VAL A 95 -22.84 8.45 11.10
C VAL A 95 -24.24 7.86 11.20
N THR A 96 -25.18 8.49 10.54
CA THR A 96 -26.57 8.02 10.51
C THR A 96 -26.68 6.77 9.64
N VAL A 97 -27.31 5.74 10.17
CA VAL A 97 -27.60 4.54 9.40
C VAL A 97 -28.91 4.75 8.66
N PHE A 98 -28.84 4.92 7.33
CA PHE A 98 -30.03 5.16 6.53
C PHE A 98 -30.74 3.88 6.10
N TRP A 99 -30.06 2.77 6.14
CA TRP A 99 -30.63 1.50 5.72
C TRP A 99 -29.94 0.35 6.41
N LYS A 100 -30.71 -0.64 6.79
CA LYS A 100 -30.18 -1.84 7.41
C LYS A 100 -31.04 -3.02 6.97
N PRO A 101 -30.44 -4.08 6.46
CA PRO A 101 -31.22 -5.24 6.01
C PRO A 101 -31.95 -5.90 7.18
N ALA A 102 -33.27 -6.02 7.07
CA ALA A 102 -34.06 -6.54 8.17
C ALA A 102 -33.88 -8.04 8.35
N ALA A 103 -33.77 -8.77 7.26
CA ALA A 103 -33.72 -10.23 7.31
C ALA A 103 -32.30 -10.77 7.28
N LEU A 104 -31.36 -9.92 7.53
CA LEU A 104 -29.97 -10.26 7.36
C LEU A 104 -29.53 -11.44 8.22
N SER A 105 -30.08 -11.50 9.40
CA SER A 105 -29.61 -12.49 10.36
C SER A 105 -29.65 -13.90 9.83
N HIS A 106 -30.61 -14.23 9.00
CA HIS A 106 -30.64 -15.57 8.47
C HIS A 106 -29.95 -15.72 7.14
N LEU A 107 -29.47 -14.63 6.61
CA LEU A 107 -28.67 -14.67 5.38
C LEU A 107 -27.22 -14.81 5.67
N SER A 108 -26.81 -14.41 6.84
CA SER A 108 -25.41 -14.41 7.18
C SER A 108 -24.85 -15.80 7.42
N ALA A 109 -25.71 -16.76 7.42
CA ALA A 109 -25.29 -18.12 7.65
C ALA A 109 -24.26 -18.57 6.63
#